data_457fc445ad8f8bd598fd1c9f06885ec0
#
_entry.id   457fc445ad8f8bd598fd1c9f06885ec0
#
_cell.length_a   1.000
_cell.length_b   1.000
_cell.length_c   1.000
_cell.angle_alpha   90.00
_cell.angle_beta   90.00
_cell.angle_gamma   90.00
#
_symmetry.space_group_name_H-M   'P 1'
#
loop_
_entity.id
_entity.type
_entity.pdbx_description
1 polymer ?
#
loop_
_entity_poly.entity_id
_entity_poly.type
_entity_poly.pdbx_seq_one_letter_code
_entity_poly.pdbx_strand_id
1 'polypeptide(L)'
;VQTCALPISTRKVVFSGDIGNRDQPIIRDPQYIRDADYVLTESTYGDRLHDMDEQPDYTADLAAIIDETLGNGGNVIIPSFAVGRTQELLYFIREMKEQGLVKSVPGFSVVVDSPLAGEATRIFSGDLHGYLDEEAIAALKGGALFQFPGLTITESSDESRALNLDPTPKVIISASGMCDAGRIRHHLKHNLWRPECAVVFVGYQAEGSLGRRLLNGVGSVKLFGEEIAVRARIVNFHGLSSHADRDGLLRWIEHFSPRPRQVFVVHGDQEVTEVYANTLREKGLAAHAPNYEEVYDLLDNQMLSPGLPPEKKPEPASGGSPAYQRLEDVGRRLMEVIAHNKGGTNKDLGRFADQLRALIEKWDR
;
A
#
# COMPACT_ATOMS: atom_id res chain seq x y z
N VAL A 1 14.76 13.48 52.27
CA VAL A 1 13.32 13.63 51.97
C VAL A 1 13.08 13.08 50.56
N GLN A 2 12.57 11.84 50.48
CA GLN A 2 12.04 11.31 49.21
C GLN A 2 10.68 11.98 48.95
N THR A 3 10.64 12.97 48.10
CA THR A 3 9.39 13.48 47.55
C THR A 3 8.88 12.48 46.51
N CYS A 4 7.99 11.58 46.89
CA CYS A 4 7.13 10.87 45.93
C CYS A 4 6.17 11.90 45.35
N ALA A 5 6.47 12.42 44.17
CA ALA A 5 5.51 13.15 43.39
C ALA A 5 4.51 12.13 42.83
N LEU A 6 3.37 11.97 43.48
CA LEU A 6 2.24 11.26 42.91
C LEU A 6 1.70 12.08 41.73
N PRO A 7 1.38 11.49 40.59
CA PRO A 7 0.75 12.22 39.50
C PRO A 7 -0.58 12.80 39.98
N ILE A 8 -0.76 14.11 39.83
CA ILE A 8 -1.97 14.83 40.24
C ILE A 8 -3.15 14.45 39.34
N SER A 9 -2.83 14.11 38.08
CA SER A 9 -3.80 13.61 37.11
C SER A 9 -3.15 12.67 36.12
N THR A 10 -3.90 11.70 35.64
CA THR A 10 -3.50 10.77 34.58
C THR A 10 -4.52 10.84 33.46
N ARG A 11 -4.07 10.61 32.25
CA ARG A 11 -4.91 10.43 31.06
C ARG A 11 -4.52 9.14 30.37
N LYS A 12 -5.52 8.38 29.94
CA LYS A 12 -5.36 7.18 29.14
C LYS A 12 -5.52 7.54 27.66
N VAL A 13 -4.44 7.39 26.90
CA VAL A 13 -4.42 7.63 25.47
C VAL A 13 -4.26 6.29 24.77
N VAL A 14 -5.14 6.01 23.81
CA VAL A 14 -5.10 4.80 22.98
C VAL A 14 -4.72 5.18 21.55
N PHE A 15 -3.71 4.50 21.03
CA PHE A 15 -3.32 4.53 19.61
C PHE A 15 -3.81 3.24 18.97
N SER A 16 -4.65 3.35 17.94
CA SER A 16 -5.20 2.17 17.28
C SER A 16 -4.12 1.35 16.56
N GLY A 17 -3.07 2.01 16.07
CA GLY A 17 -2.31 1.45 14.97
C GLY A 17 -3.24 1.22 13.77
N ASP A 18 -2.91 0.27 12.93
CA ASP A 18 -3.78 -0.16 11.85
C ASP A 18 -4.82 -1.16 12.41
N ILE A 19 -6.10 -0.85 12.27
CA ILE A 19 -7.18 -1.73 12.70
C ILE A 19 -7.44 -2.75 11.61
N GLY A 20 -7.26 -4.02 11.92
CA GLY A 20 -7.46 -5.11 10.97
C GLY A 20 -8.93 -5.29 10.57
N ASN A 21 -9.14 -5.82 9.37
CA ASN A 21 -10.44 -6.31 8.96
C ASN A 21 -10.79 -7.57 9.76
N ARG A 22 -12.09 -7.91 9.85
CA ARG A 22 -12.55 -9.13 10.52
C ARG A 22 -12.48 -10.33 9.59
N ASP A 23 -12.47 -11.50 10.21
CA ASP A 23 -12.46 -12.78 9.51
C ASP A 23 -11.31 -12.90 8.48
N GLN A 24 -10.18 -12.25 8.77
CA GLN A 24 -8.96 -12.38 7.96
C GLN A 24 -8.29 -13.71 8.27
N PRO A 25 -7.80 -14.43 7.26
CA PRO A 25 -7.11 -15.68 7.50
C PRO A 25 -5.81 -15.45 8.30
N ILE A 26 -5.40 -16.46 9.05
CA ILE A 26 -4.15 -16.55 9.80
C ILE A 26 -4.17 -15.80 11.13
N ILE A 27 -4.68 -14.57 11.18
CA ILE A 27 -4.61 -13.70 12.37
C ILE A 27 -5.97 -13.54 13.02
N ARG A 28 -5.97 -13.37 14.34
CA ARG A 28 -7.18 -13.09 15.11
C ARG A 28 -7.79 -11.76 14.74
N ASP A 29 -9.10 -11.66 14.93
CA ASP A 29 -9.84 -10.41 14.84
C ASP A 29 -9.27 -9.32 15.77
N PRO A 30 -9.47 -8.04 15.40
CA PRO A 30 -9.05 -6.91 16.23
C PRO A 30 -9.64 -6.97 17.64
N GLN A 31 -8.80 -6.70 18.64
CA GLN A 31 -9.24 -6.61 20.02
C GLN A 31 -9.92 -5.27 20.30
N TYR A 32 -11.04 -5.31 21.01
CA TYR A 32 -11.76 -4.13 21.43
C TYR A 32 -11.24 -3.60 22.76
N ILE A 33 -10.96 -2.30 22.81
CA ILE A 33 -10.55 -1.58 24.03
C ILE A 33 -11.77 -0.87 24.57
N ARG A 34 -11.98 -0.94 25.91
CA ARG A 34 -13.20 -0.41 26.53
C ARG A 34 -13.04 0.95 27.16
N ASP A 35 -11.82 1.37 27.49
CA ASP A 35 -11.59 2.55 28.30
C ASP A 35 -10.43 3.38 27.76
N ALA A 36 -10.70 4.65 27.48
CA ALA A 36 -9.71 5.65 27.12
C ALA A 36 -10.26 7.06 27.33
N ASP A 37 -9.40 8.00 27.74
CA ASP A 37 -9.72 9.43 27.71
C ASP A 37 -9.62 9.99 26.28
N TYR A 38 -8.61 9.55 25.55
CA TYR A 38 -8.31 9.98 24.17
C TYR A 38 -7.99 8.80 23.29
N VAL A 39 -8.42 8.87 22.03
CA VAL A 39 -8.15 7.85 21.02
C VAL A 39 -7.57 8.51 19.79
N LEU A 40 -6.44 7.99 19.29
CA LEU A 40 -5.93 8.27 17.96
C LEU A 40 -6.25 7.06 17.10
N THR A 41 -7.10 7.24 16.09
CA THR A 41 -7.57 6.17 15.21
C THR A 41 -7.12 6.36 13.79
N GLU A 42 -6.80 5.26 13.10
CA GLU A 42 -6.63 5.26 11.65
C GLU A 42 -7.95 5.61 10.94
N SER A 43 -7.84 5.90 9.64
CA SER A 43 -8.97 6.19 8.76
C SER A 43 -8.77 5.77 7.31
N THR A 44 -7.93 4.78 7.05
CA THR A 44 -7.54 4.37 5.68
C THR A 44 -8.74 4.14 4.77
N TYR A 45 -9.81 3.51 5.27
CA TYR A 45 -11.08 3.31 4.59
C TYR A 45 -12.27 3.95 5.33
N GLY A 46 -12.03 5.06 6.02
CA GLY A 46 -13.06 5.75 6.81
C GLY A 46 -14.22 6.34 6.00
N ASP A 47 -14.09 6.41 4.68
CA ASP A 47 -15.10 6.95 3.76
C ASP A 47 -15.91 5.88 3.01
N ARG A 48 -15.53 4.59 3.09
CA ARG A 48 -16.13 3.55 2.27
C ARG A 48 -16.25 2.20 2.99
N LEU A 49 -17.11 1.35 2.44
CA LEU A 49 -17.22 -0.05 2.81
C LEU A 49 -16.36 -0.90 1.87
N HIS A 50 -15.91 -2.04 2.35
CA HIS A 50 -15.49 -3.10 1.45
C HIS A 50 -16.75 -3.68 0.79
N ASP A 51 -16.75 -3.83 -0.53
CA ASP A 51 -17.85 -4.43 -1.27
C ASP A 51 -18.01 -5.91 -0.81
N MET A 52 -18.98 -6.14 0.09
CA MET A 52 -19.24 -7.42 0.75
C MET A 52 -20.63 -7.96 0.39
N ASP A 53 -21.18 -7.61 -0.77
CA ASP A 53 -22.49 -8.14 -1.19
C ASP A 53 -22.47 -9.65 -1.47
N GLU A 54 -21.30 -10.24 -1.73
CA GLU A 54 -21.03 -11.67 -1.72
C GLU A 54 -19.69 -11.88 -1.01
N GLN A 55 -19.58 -12.87 -0.10
CA GLN A 55 -18.27 -13.26 0.44
C GLN A 55 -17.44 -13.82 -0.73
N PRO A 56 -16.46 -13.09 -1.27
CA PRO A 56 -15.72 -13.57 -2.42
C PRO A 56 -14.89 -14.78 -2.01
N ASP A 57 -14.96 -15.82 -2.81
CA ASP A 57 -14.03 -16.95 -2.67
C ASP A 57 -12.67 -16.54 -3.23
N TYR A 58 -11.88 -15.84 -2.40
CA TYR A 58 -10.56 -15.34 -2.78
C TYR A 58 -9.65 -16.46 -3.30
N THR A 59 -9.79 -17.67 -2.79
CA THR A 59 -9.00 -18.82 -3.22
C THR A 59 -9.37 -19.23 -4.64
N ALA A 60 -10.65 -19.34 -4.95
CA ALA A 60 -11.12 -19.70 -6.29
C ALA A 60 -10.85 -18.61 -7.32
N ASP A 61 -11.09 -17.35 -6.98
CA ASP A 61 -10.89 -16.22 -7.88
C ASP A 61 -9.42 -16.03 -8.26
N LEU A 62 -8.53 -16.10 -7.27
CA LEU A 62 -7.08 -16.02 -7.52
C LEU A 62 -6.60 -17.25 -8.29
N ALA A 63 -7.13 -18.45 -8.01
CA ALA A 63 -6.83 -19.66 -8.73
C ALA A 63 -7.20 -19.57 -10.21
N ALA A 64 -8.36 -18.98 -10.54
CA ALA A 64 -8.79 -18.78 -11.92
C ALA A 64 -7.81 -17.87 -12.71
N ILE A 65 -7.33 -16.79 -12.09
CA ILE A 65 -6.34 -15.89 -12.70
C ILE A 65 -5.02 -16.63 -12.93
N ILE A 66 -4.57 -17.42 -11.95
CA ILE A 66 -3.34 -18.21 -12.04
C ILE A 66 -3.49 -19.28 -13.14
N ASP A 67 -4.57 -20.02 -13.15
CA ASP A 67 -4.83 -21.10 -14.11
C ASP A 67 -4.81 -20.61 -15.56
N GLU A 68 -5.53 -19.53 -15.83
CA GLU A 68 -5.57 -18.87 -17.14
C GLU A 68 -4.17 -18.39 -17.58
N THR A 69 -3.48 -17.66 -16.69
CA THR A 69 -2.20 -17.03 -17.02
C THR A 69 -1.10 -18.06 -17.26
N LEU A 70 -0.95 -19.04 -16.35
CA LEU A 70 0.05 -20.09 -16.49
C LEU A 70 -0.26 -21.01 -17.68
N GLY A 71 -1.55 -21.31 -17.92
CA GLY A 71 -2.02 -22.10 -19.07
C GLY A 71 -1.67 -21.45 -20.41
N ASN A 72 -1.60 -20.13 -20.47
CA ASN A 72 -1.17 -19.37 -21.63
C ASN A 72 0.37 -19.19 -21.73
N GLY A 73 1.14 -19.81 -20.83
CA GLY A 73 2.61 -19.73 -20.81
C GLY A 73 3.17 -18.45 -20.20
N GLY A 74 2.33 -17.66 -19.52
CA GLY A 74 2.73 -16.42 -18.84
C GLY A 74 3.09 -16.61 -17.36
N ASN A 75 3.71 -15.60 -16.77
CA ASN A 75 3.95 -15.49 -15.34
C ASN A 75 2.87 -14.67 -14.66
N VAL A 76 2.52 -15.05 -13.42
CA VAL A 76 1.70 -14.21 -12.53
C VAL A 76 2.64 -13.46 -11.60
N ILE A 77 2.64 -12.13 -11.68
CA ILE A 77 3.47 -11.25 -10.85
C ILE A 77 2.57 -10.61 -9.81
N ILE A 78 2.87 -10.83 -8.53
CA ILE A 78 2.07 -10.29 -7.41
C ILE A 78 2.94 -9.34 -6.58
N PRO A 79 2.82 -8.03 -6.78
CA PRO A 79 3.40 -7.04 -5.87
C PRO A 79 2.79 -7.18 -4.48
N SER A 80 3.61 -7.39 -3.47
CA SER A 80 3.13 -7.67 -2.12
C SER A 80 3.99 -7.02 -1.05
N PHE A 81 3.37 -6.64 0.07
CA PHE A 81 4.10 -6.30 1.28
C PHE A 81 4.75 -7.56 1.87
N ALA A 82 5.96 -7.41 2.39
CA ALA A 82 6.74 -8.52 2.90
C ALA A 82 6.12 -9.16 4.14
N VAL A 83 5.40 -8.38 4.95
CA VAL A 83 4.76 -8.81 6.19
C VAL A 83 3.24 -8.78 6.04
N GLY A 84 2.56 -9.80 6.51
CA GLY A 84 1.11 -9.97 6.47
C GLY A 84 0.64 -10.47 5.10
N ARG A 85 0.59 -9.60 4.10
CA ARG A 85 0.00 -9.90 2.78
C ARG A 85 0.68 -11.08 2.05
N THR A 86 2.00 -11.17 2.11
CA THR A 86 2.70 -12.32 1.50
C THR A 86 2.29 -13.63 2.15
N GLN A 87 2.13 -13.66 3.47
CA GLN A 87 1.74 -14.84 4.22
C GLN A 87 0.29 -15.25 3.90
N GLU A 88 -0.63 -14.31 3.78
CA GLU A 88 -2.01 -14.59 3.35
C GLU A 88 -2.07 -15.17 1.94
N LEU A 89 -1.28 -14.63 1.00
CA LEU A 89 -1.18 -15.17 -0.35
C LEU A 89 -0.66 -16.62 -0.33
N LEU A 90 0.34 -16.91 0.49
CA LEU A 90 0.86 -18.28 0.62
C LEU A 90 -0.19 -19.23 1.21
N TYR A 91 -1.00 -18.75 2.15
CA TYR A 91 -2.12 -19.51 2.72
C TYR A 91 -3.14 -19.87 1.63
N PHE A 92 -3.64 -18.89 0.86
CA PHE A 92 -4.57 -19.14 -0.25
C PHE A 92 -3.98 -20.05 -1.32
N ILE A 93 -2.70 -19.85 -1.69
CA ILE A 93 -2.05 -20.70 -2.70
C ILE A 93 -1.90 -22.14 -2.20
N ARG A 94 -1.63 -22.35 -0.91
CA ARG A 94 -1.63 -23.68 -0.33
C ARG A 94 -3.01 -24.34 -0.50
N GLU A 95 -4.09 -23.65 -0.10
CA GLU A 95 -5.44 -24.15 -0.22
C GLU A 95 -5.80 -24.52 -1.66
N MET A 96 -5.51 -23.63 -2.63
CA MET A 96 -5.81 -23.91 -4.03
C MET A 96 -4.99 -25.09 -4.59
N LYS A 97 -3.77 -25.34 -4.09
CA LYS A 97 -3.00 -26.55 -4.44
C LYS A 97 -3.58 -27.81 -3.81
N GLU A 98 -3.99 -27.77 -2.55
CA GLU A 98 -4.64 -28.89 -1.85
C GLU A 98 -5.98 -29.26 -2.50
N GLN A 99 -6.74 -28.27 -2.95
CA GLN A 99 -8.02 -28.47 -3.63
C GLN A 99 -7.87 -28.74 -5.14
N GLY A 100 -6.67 -28.61 -5.70
CA GLY A 100 -6.42 -28.82 -7.14
C GLY A 100 -7.16 -27.84 -8.06
N LEU A 101 -7.29 -26.58 -7.65
CA LEU A 101 -8.05 -25.58 -8.38
C LEU A 101 -7.37 -25.13 -9.68
N VAL A 102 -6.02 -25.10 -9.71
CA VAL A 102 -5.22 -24.77 -10.91
C VAL A 102 -5.01 -26.06 -11.71
N LYS A 103 -5.66 -26.17 -12.86
CA LYS A 103 -5.75 -27.40 -13.67
C LYS A 103 -4.77 -27.42 -14.85
N SER A 104 -4.50 -26.25 -15.46
CA SER A 104 -3.60 -26.13 -16.62
C SER A 104 -2.17 -26.50 -16.30
N VAL A 105 -1.69 -26.15 -15.09
CA VAL A 105 -0.34 -26.45 -14.58
C VAL A 105 -0.42 -26.89 -13.12
N PRO A 106 -0.88 -28.13 -12.81
CA PRO A 106 -1.17 -28.56 -11.43
C PRO A 106 0.01 -28.46 -10.47
N GLY A 107 1.23 -28.70 -10.97
CA GLY A 107 2.47 -28.61 -10.20
C GLY A 107 3.16 -27.24 -10.24
N PHE A 108 2.44 -26.15 -10.54
CA PHE A 108 3.03 -24.83 -10.74
C PHE A 108 3.95 -24.39 -9.61
N SER A 109 5.01 -23.67 -10.01
CA SER A 109 5.98 -23.09 -9.07
C SER A 109 5.50 -21.74 -8.53
N VAL A 110 5.74 -21.53 -7.24
CA VAL A 110 5.51 -20.27 -6.54
C VAL A 110 6.84 -19.80 -5.96
N VAL A 111 7.20 -18.57 -6.25
CA VAL A 111 8.47 -18.00 -5.77
C VAL A 111 8.18 -16.75 -4.96
N VAL A 112 8.64 -16.73 -3.71
CA VAL A 112 8.70 -15.51 -2.90
C VAL A 112 10.08 -14.88 -3.11
N ASP A 113 10.13 -13.84 -3.91
CA ASP A 113 11.38 -13.12 -4.20
C ASP A 113 11.50 -11.84 -3.36
N SER A 114 11.67 -12.05 -2.07
CA SER A 114 11.91 -11.02 -1.07
C SER A 114 12.54 -11.62 0.18
N PRO A 115 13.81 -11.30 0.51
CA PRO A 115 14.46 -11.81 1.74
C PRO A 115 13.67 -11.44 3.00
N LEU A 116 13.14 -10.20 3.08
CA LEU A 116 12.33 -9.77 4.21
C LEU A 116 11.04 -10.58 4.34
N ALA A 117 10.38 -10.91 3.21
CA ALA A 117 9.19 -11.76 3.23
C ALA A 117 9.53 -13.18 3.67
N GLY A 118 10.69 -13.71 3.29
CA GLY A 118 11.18 -15.01 3.75
C GLY A 118 11.37 -15.03 5.27
N GLU A 119 12.03 -14.01 5.83
CA GLU A 119 12.21 -13.88 7.29
C GLU A 119 10.86 -13.73 8.02
N ALA A 120 9.95 -12.89 7.50
CA ALA A 120 8.61 -12.76 8.06
C ALA A 120 7.87 -14.10 8.05
N THR A 121 7.90 -14.84 6.93
CA THR A 121 7.25 -16.15 6.82
C THR A 121 7.83 -17.16 7.83
N ARG A 122 9.14 -17.11 8.08
CA ARG A 122 9.78 -17.94 9.09
C ARG A 122 9.27 -17.61 10.51
N ILE A 123 9.09 -16.33 10.82
CA ILE A 123 8.51 -15.89 12.10
C ILE A 123 7.05 -16.35 12.22
N PHE A 124 6.25 -16.17 11.18
CA PHE A 124 4.84 -16.62 11.14
C PHE A 124 4.69 -18.15 11.24
N SER A 125 5.73 -18.91 10.87
CA SER A 125 5.77 -20.37 11.03
C SER A 125 6.17 -20.81 12.45
N GLY A 126 6.52 -19.87 13.33
CA GLY A 126 6.92 -20.12 14.71
C GLY A 126 5.74 -20.17 15.69
N ASP A 127 6.05 -20.08 16.99
CA ASP A 127 5.04 -20.06 18.05
C ASP A 127 4.40 -18.67 18.19
N LEU A 128 3.27 -18.48 17.52
CA LEU A 128 2.46 -17.27 17.55
C LEU A 128 1.06 -17.51 18.14
N HIS A 129 0.92 -18.43 19.09
CA HIS A 129 -0.38 -18.82 19.68
C HIS A 129 -1.27 -17.65 20.14
N GLY A 130 -0.68 -16.52 20.52
CA GLY A 130 -1.42 -15.33 20.94
C GLY A 130 -2.03 -14.51 19.80
N TYR A 131 -1.57 -14.71 18.57
CA TYR A 131 -1.89 -13.86 17.41
C TYR A 131 -2.62 -14.60 16.29
N LEU A 132 -2.42 -15.91 16.18
CA LEU A 132 -3.05 -16.73 15.15
C LEU A 132 -4.49 -17.08 15.53
N ASP A 133 -5.36 -17.22 14.52
CA ASP A 133 -6.69 -17.77 14.65
C ASP A 133 -6.66 -19.28 14.90
N GLU A 134 -7.85 -19.88 15.15
CA GLU A 134 -7.94 -21.29 15.46
C GLU A 134 -7.63 -22.20 14.26
N GLU A 135 -7.94 -21.75 13.04
CA GLU A 135 -7.70 -22.50 11.79
C GLU A 135 -6.21 -22.53 11.47
N ALA A 136 -5.52 -21.39 11.57
CA ALA A 136 -4.07 -21.32 11.41
C ALA A 136 -3.33 -22.16 12.45
N ILE A 137 -3.77 -22.14 13.71
CA ILE A 137 -3.21 -22.99 14.78
C ILE A 137 -3.41 -24.48 14.45
N ALA A 138 -4.58 -24.85 13.93
CA ALA A 138 -4.85 -26.23 13.53
C ALA A 138 -3.97 -26.66 12.35
N ALA A 139 -3.82 -25.79 11.34
CA ALA A 139 -2.96 -26.01 10.18
C ALA A 139 -1.47 -26.12 10.57
N LEU A 140 -1.00 -25.31 11.51
CA LEU A 140 0.37 -25.42 12.04
C LEU A 140 0.65 -26.72 12.76
N LYS A 141 -0.32 -27.28 13.48
CA LYS A 141 -0.18 -28.61 14.10
C LYS A 141 0.01 -29.72 13.05
N GLY A 142 -0.53 -29.53 11.85
CA GLY A 142 -0.28 -30.36 10.69
C GLY A 142 1.08 -30.12 10.00
N GLY A 143 1.83 -29.12 10.45
CA GLY A 143 3.20 -28.85 10.01
C GLY A 143 3.35 -27.98 8.74
N ALA A 144 2.28 -27.34 8.24
CA ALA A 144 2.30 -26.93 6.84
C ALA A 144 1.67 -25.57 6.49
N LEU A 145 1.53 -24.61 7.43
CA LEU A 145 0.81 -23.36 7.12
C LEU A 145 1.37 -22.63 5.86
N PHE A 146 2.69 -22.59 5.71
CA PHE A 146 3.37 -21.93 4.58
C PHE A 146 4.31 -22.88 3.81
N GLN A 147 4.08 -24.19 3.86
CA GLN A 147 4.89 -25.18 3.13
C GLN A 147 4.00 -26.00 2.20
N PHE A 148 4.30 -25.97 0.93
CA PHE A 148 3.63 -26.76 -0.08
C PHE A 148 4.58 -27.08 -1.24
N PRO A 149 4.33 -28.15 -2.01
CA PRO A 149 5.19 -28.50 -3.14
C PRO A 149 5.28 -27.37 -4.18
N GLY A 150 6.49 -27.05 -4.62
CA GLY A 150 6.75 -26.02 -5.61
C GLY A 150 6.89 -24.60 -5.04
N LEU A 151 6.89 -24.41 -3.72
CA LEU A 151 7.24 -23.13 -3.09
C LEU A 151 8.77 -23.01 -3.00
N THR A 152 9.30 -21.87 -3.42
CA THR A 152 10.70 -21.47 -3.27
C THR A 152 10.77 -20.05 -2.71
N ILE A 153 11.66 -19.83 -1.76
CA ILE A 153 11.97 -18.49 -1.23
C ILE A 153 13.40 -18.18 -1.63
N THR A 154 13.61 -17.06 -2.35
CA THR A 154 14.94 -16.66 -2.78
C THR A 154 15.60 -15.76 -1.73
N GLU A 155 16.87 -15.98 -1.49
CA GLU A 155 17.68 -15.18 -0.58
C GLU A 155 18.64 -14.27 -1.34
N SER A 156 19.34 -14.80 -2.32
CA SER A 156 20.39 -14.08 -3.05
C SER A 156 19.87 -13.27 -4.24
N SER A 157 20.67 -12.31 -4.68
CA SER A 157 20.39 -11.53 -5.90
C SER A 157 20.59 -12.37 -7.18
N ASP A 158 21.41 -13.40 -7.14
CA ASP A 158 21.66 -14.25 -8.30
C ASP A 158 20.49 -15.20 -8.54
N GLU A 159 19.88 -15.74 -7.47
CA GLU A 159 18.64 -16.50 -7.58
C GLU A 159 17.52 -15.62 -8.15
N SER A 160 17.37 -14.39 -7.67
CA SER A 160 16.39 -13.44 -8.18
C SER A 160 16.57 -13.13 -9.67
N ARG A 161 17.82 -12.98 -10.13
CA ARG A 161 18.12 -12.77 -11.55
C ARG A 161 17.80 -14.00 -12.40
N ALA A 162 18.10 -15.20 -11.88
CA ALA A 162 17.82 -16.45 -12.58
C ALA A 162 16.33 -16.62 -12.89
N LEU A 163 15.42 -16.15 -12.01
CA LEU A 163 13.98 -16.18 -12.25
C LEU A 163 13.55 -15.45 -13.52
N ASN A 164 14.22 -14.34 -13.84
CA ASN A 164 13.88 -13.54 -15.03
C ASN A 164 14.39 -14.17 -16.33
N LEU A 165 15.30 -15.15 -16.25
CA LEU A 165 15.84 -15.89 -17.39
C LEU A 165 15.14 -17.24 -17.59
N ASP A 166 14.44 -17.74 -16.58
CA ASP A 166 13.72 -19.02 -16.64
C ASP A 166 12.35 -18.83 -17.34
N PRO A 167 12.15 -19.44 -18.52
CA PRO A 167 10.90 -19.30 -19.29
C PRO A 167 9.73 -20.08 -18.72
N THR A 168 9.93 -20.94 -17.72
CA THR A 168 8.87 -21.75 -17.12
C THR A 168 7.83 -20.86 -16.44
N PRO A 169 6.54 -20.99 -16.77
CA PRO A 169 5.47 -20.23 -16.15
C PRO A 169 5.44 -20.45 -14.63
N LYS A 170 5.34 -19.36 -13.88
CA LYS A 170 5.35 -19.39 -12.41
C LYS A 170 4.61 -18.21 -11.80
N VAL A 171 4.26 -18.34 -10.53
CA VAL A 171 3.78 -17.25 -9.69
C VAL A 171 4.98 -16.63 -8.97
N ILE A 172 5.16 -15.30 -9.07
CA ILE A 172 6.22 -14.55 -8.39
C ILE A 172 5.59 -13.54 -7.45
N ILE A 173 5.80 -13.71 -6.16
CA ILE A 173 5.39 -12.77 -5.11
C ILE A 173 6.63 -11.97 -4.69
N SER A 174 6.60 -10.65 -4.82
CA SER A 174 7.78 -9.84 -4.55
C SER A 174 7.44 -8.47 -3.98
N ALA A 175 8.27 -7.98 -3.06
CA ALA A 175 8.14 -6.64 -2.49
C ALA A 175 8.83 -5.59 -3.40
N SER A 176 8.33 -4.36 -3.40
CA SER A 176 7.29 -3.73 -2.58
C SER A 176 5.89 -3.86 -3.20
N GLY A 177 4.88 -3.80 -2.33
CA GLY A 177 3.47 -3.89 -2.77
C GLY A 177 3.01 -2.75 -3.69
N MET A 178 3.65 -1.57 -3.64
CA MET A 178 3.35 -0.41 -4.48
C MET A 178 4.25 -0.27 -5.71
N CYS A 179 5.17 -1.21 -5.92
CA CYS A 179 6.11 -1.28 -7.06
C CYS A 179 7.16 -0.16 -7.12
N ASP A 180 7.28 0.70 -6.12
CA ASP A 180 8.21 1.84 -6.15
C ASP A 180 9.66 1.45 -5.86
N ALA A 181 9.86 0.36 -5.15
CA ALA A 181 11.17 -0.17 -4.76
C ALA A 181 11.21 -1.71 -4.80
N GLY A 182 12.37 -2.27 -4.56
CA GLY A 182 12.55 -3.71 -4.39
C GLY A 182 12.67 -4.51 -5.68
N ARG A 183 12.74 -5.83 -5.50
CA ARG A 183 12.95 -6.81 -6.59
C ARG A 183 11.78 -6.87 -7.56
N ILE A 184 10.56 -6.53 -7.11
CA ILE A 184 9.36 -6.46 -7.94
C ILE A 184 9.58 -5.62 -9.21
N ARG A 185 10.37 -4.54 -9.14
CA ARG A 185 10.64 -3.69 -10.30
C ARG A 185 11.40 -4.41 -11.41
N HIS A 186 12.27 -5.36 -11.05
CA HIS A 186 12.97 -6.22 -12.03
C HIS A 186 11.98 -7.18 -12.68
N HIS A 187 11.11 -7.82 -11.90
CA HIS A 187 10.07 -8.70 -12.44
C HIS A 187 9.10 -7.96 -13.36
N LEU A 188 8.69 -6.74 -12.99
CA LEU A 188 7.87 -5.90 -13.85
C LEU A 188 8.58 -5.55 -15.16
N LYS A 189 9.89 -5.20 -15.12
CA LYS A 189 10.67 -4.93 -16.33
C LYS A 189 10.65 -6.11 -17.31
N HIS A 190 10.74 -7.35 -16.82
CA HIS A 190 10.82 -8.56 -17.64
C HIS A 190 9.44 -9.11 -18.07
N ASN A 191 8.35 -8.71 -17.41
CA ASN A 191 7.03 -9.31 -17.64
C ASN A 191 5.96 -8.33 -18.15
N LEU A 192 6.07 -7.00 -17.93
CA LEU A 192 5.04 -6.03 -18.32
C LEU A 192 4.79 -5.99 -19.84
N TRP A 193 5.80 -6.21 -20.66
CA TRP A 193 5.69 -6.17 -22.12
C TRP A 193 5.13 -7.46 -22.73
N ARG A 194 4.97 -8.51 -21.91
CA ARG A 194 4.51 -9.84 -22.31
C ARG A 194 2.99 -9.96 -22.12
N PRO A 195 2.21 -10.07 -23.20
CA PRO A 195 0.75 -10.10 -23.12
C PRO A 195 0.19 -11.36 -22.44
N GLU A 196 0.95 -12.46 -22.41
CA GLU A 196 0.60 -13.70 -21.73
C GLU A 196 0.74 -13.61 -20.21
N CYS A 197 1.46 -12.61 -19.67
CA CYS A 197 1.67 -12.41 -18.24
C CYS A 197 0.54 -11.61 -17.59
N ALA A 198 0.39 -11.78 -16.28
CA ALA A 198 -0.51 -10.97 -15.45
C ALA A 198 0.24 -10.33 -14.28
N VAL A 199 -0.14 -9.08 -13.96
CA VAL A 199 0.25 -8.41 -12.72
C VAL A 199 -0.99 -8.27 -11.86
N VAL A 200 -0.99 -8.87 -10.67
CA VAL A 200 -2.15 -8.94 -9.78
C VAL A 200 -1.88 -8.09 -8.54
N PHE A 201 -2.56 -6.96 -8.45
CA PHE A 201 -2.51 -6.10 -7.27
C PHE A 201 -3.51 -6.60 -6.22
N VAL A 202 -3.01 -6.87 -5.03
CA VAL A 202 -3.78 -7.46 -3.91
C VAL A 202 -3.90 -6.51 -2.70
N GLY A 203 -3.65 -5.23 -2.90
CA GLY A 203 -3.71 -4.22 -1.86
C GLY A 203 -3.77 -2.81 -2.41
N TYR A 204 -4.00 -1.86 -1.50
CA TYR A 204 -4.09 -0.44 -1.83
C TYR A 204 -2.84 0.06 -2.57
N GLN A 205 -3.09 0.93 -3.56
CA GLN A 205 -2.04 1.59 -4.33
C GLN A 205 -2.16 3.10 -4.14
N ALA A 206 -1.17 3.70 -3.48
CA ALA A 206 -1.16 5.13 -3.19
C ALA A 206 -1.02 5.98 -4.45
N GLU A 207 -1.61 7.18 -4.43
CA GLU A 207 -1.44 8.17 -5.50
C GLU A 207 0.04 8.45 -5.76
N GLY A 208 0.41 8.52 -7.04
CA GLY A 208 1.79 8.74 -7.48
C GLY A 208 2.65 7.48 -7.56
N SER A 209 2.26 6.35 -6.92
CA SER A 209 3.00 5.09 -6.99
C SER A 209 2.98 4.48 -8.39
N LEU A 210 3.99 3.65 -8.69
CA LEU A 210 4.02 2.90 -9.95
C LEU A 210 2.83 1.95 -10.05
N GLY A 211 2.45 1.30 -8.95
CA GLY A 211 1.29 0.41 -8.92
C GLY A 211 -0.01 1.14 -9.28
N ARG A 212 -0.24 2.35 -8.73
CA ARG A 212 -1.41 3.18 -9.08
C ARG A 212 -1.42 3.55 -10.55
N ARG A 213 -0.29 3.91 -11.12
CA ARG A 213 -0.17 4.23 -12.54
C ARG A 213 -0.52 3.03 -13.42
N LEU A 214 -0.07 1.82 -13.06
CA LEU A 214 -0.42 0.59 -13.78
C LEU A 214 -1.92 0.29 -13.70
N LEU A 215 -2.53 0.43 -12.52
CA LEU A 215 -3.99 0.28 -12.35
C LEU A 215 -4.80 1.31 -13.14
N ASN A 216 -4.28 2.53 -13.30
CA ASN A 216 -4.90 3.58 -14.12
C ASN A 216 -4.73 3.36 -15.63
N GLY A 217 -4.13 2.24 -16.09
CA GLY A 217 -4.08 1.83 -17.48
C GLY A 217 -3.06 2.56 -18.33
N VAL A 218 -1.92 2.97 -17.78
CA VAL A 218 -0.84 3.58 -18.58
C VAL A 218 -0.30 2.60 -19.62
N GLY A 219 -0.06 3.07 -20.86
CA GLY A 219 0.45 2.24 -21.95
C GLY A 219 1.94 1.91 -21.86
N SER A 220 2.73 2.68 -21.09
CA SER A 220 4.15 2.42 -20.82
C SER A 220 4.59 3.00 -19.50
N VAL A 221 5.66 2.44 -18.95
CA VAL A 221 6.30 2.91 -17.70
C VAL A 221 7.82 2.93 -17.84
N LYS A 222 8.49 3.85 -17.13
CA LYS A 222 9.95 3.91 -17.13
C LYS A 222 10.51 3.10 -15.95
N LEU A 223 11.27 2.04 -16.23
CA LEU A 223 11.93 1.19 -15.25
C LEU A 223 13.44 1.16 -15.55
N PHE A 224 14.27 1.48 -14.56
CA PHE A 224 15.74 1.50 -14.67
C PHE A 224 16.25 2.30 -15.88
N GLY A 225 15.58 3.41 -16.22
CA GLY A 225 15.94 4.25 -17.36
C GLY A 225 15.36 3.83 -18.71
N GLU A 226 14.79 2.63 -18.82
CA GLU A 226 14.18 2.09 -20.05
C GLU A 226 12.67 2.27 -20.04
N GLU A 227 12.09 2.55 -21.20
CA GLU A 227 10.64 2.60 -21.40
C GLU A 227 10.11 1.20 -21.69
N ILE A 228 9.21 0.71 -20.84
CA ILE A 228 8.63 -0.62 -20.92
C ILE A 228 7.15 -0.49 -21.26
N ALA A 229 6.73 -1.10 -22.38
CA ALA A 229 5.32 -1.16 -22.76
C ALA A 229 4.52 -2.01 -21.77
N VAL A 230 3.30 -1.60 -21.44
CA VAL A 230 2.38 -2.37 -20.58
C VAL A 230 1.43 -3.13 -21.49
N ARG A 231 1.69 -4.42 -21.67
CA ARG A 231 0.88 -5.37 -22.46
C ARG A 231 0.35 -6.51 -21.61
N ALA A 232 0.99 -6.78 -20.47
CA ALA A 232 0.52 -7.74 -19.49
C ALA A 232 -0.86 -7.34 -18.96
N ARG A 233 -1.67 -8.32 -18.61
CA ARG A 233 -2.96 -8.10 -17.97
C ARG A 233 -2.74 -7.50 -16.59
N ILE A 234 -3.34 -6.35 -16.30
CA ILE A 234 -3.33 -5.71 -14.99
C ILE A 234 -4.64 -6.06 -14.29
N VAL A 235 -4.53 -6.73 -13.15
CA VAL A 235 -5.67 -7.15 -12.34
C VAL A 235 -5.64 -6.41 -11.01
N ASN A 236 -6.75 -5.77 -10.65
CA ASN A 236 -6.99 -5.27 -9.31
C ASN A 236 -7.84 -6.29 -8.56
N PHE A 237 -7.22 -6.98 -7.62
CA PHE A 237 -7.88 -8.02 -6.84
C PHE A 237 -8.42 -7.38 -5.55
N HIS A 238 -9.72 -7.07 -5.57
CA HIS A 238 -10.40 -6.38 -4.48
C HIS A 238 -10.65 -7.29 -3.28
N GLY A 239 -10.80 -6.68 -2.10
CA GLY A 239 -11.27 -7.36 -0.89
C GLY A 239 -10.20 -7.92 0.03
N LEU A 240 -8.94 -8.07 -0.42
CA LEU A 240 -7.84 -8.49 0.44
C LEU A 240 -7.23 -7.31 1.23
N SER A 241 -7.99 -6.26 1.57
CA SER A 241 -7.44 -5.22 2.43
C SER A 241 -7.30 -5.71 3.86
N SER A 242 -6.12 -5.47 4.45
CA SER A 242 -5.89 -5.76 5.86
C SER A 242 -6.49 -4.73 6.81
N HIS A 243 -6.81 -3.52 6.31
CA HIS A 243 -7.46 -2.48 7.12
C HIS A 243 -8.96 -2.69 7.19
N ALA A 244 -9.54 -2.36 8.34
CA ALA A 244 -10.98 -2.30 8.51
C ALA A 244 -11.61 -1.26 7.58
N ASP A 245 -12.80 -1.55 7.10
CA ASP A 245 -13.64 -0.58 6.41
C ASP A 245 -14.29 0.42 7.39
N ARG A 246 -15.07 1.37 6.86
CA ARG A 246 -15.75 2.38 7.69
C ARG A 246 -16.56 1.76 8.83
N ASP A 247 -17.32 0.72 8.57
CA ASP A 247 -18.18 0.09 9.57
C ASP A 247 -17.37 -0.71 10.60
N GLY A 248 -16.26 -1.30 10.19
CA GLY A 248 -15.27 -1.94 11.07
C GLY A 248 -14.61 -0.94 12.01
N LEU A 249 -14.15 0.19 11.48
CA LEU A 249 -13.59 1.31 12.24
C LEU A 249 -14.60 1.89 13.22
N LEU A 250 -15.85 2.13 12.79
CA LEU A 250 -16.94 2.61 13.65
C LEU A 250 -17.22 1.63 14.78
N ARG A 251 -17.34 0.35 14.49
CA ARG A 251 -17.57 -0.69 15.48
C ARG A 251 -16.48 -0.70 16.54
N TRP A 252 -15.21 -0.53 16.14
CA TRP A 252 -14.10 -0.51 17.06
C TRP A 252 -14.18 0.70 18.03
N ILE A 253 -14.50 1.89 17.51
CA ILE A 253 -14.66 3.12 18.33
C ILE A 253 -15.90 3.03 19.23
N GLU A 254 -16.99 2.45 18.78
CA GLU A 254 -18.24 2.34 19.57
C GLU A 254 -18.11 1.42 20.81
N HIS A 255 -17.04 0.63 20.90
CA HIS A 255 -16.76 -0.21 22.09
C HIS A 255 -16.20 0.53 23.30
N PHE A 256 -15.76 1.78 23.12
CA PHE A 256 -15.30 2.58 24.25
C PHE A 256 -16.47 2.99 25.15
N SER A 257 -16.37 2.65 26.46
CA SER A 257 -17.36 3.02 27.48
C SER A 257 -16.67 3.33 28.79
N PRO A 258 -16.68 4.58 29.31
CA PRO A 258 -17.36 5.75 28.72
C PRO A 258 -16.74 6.19 27.37
N ARG A 259 -17.49 7.01 26.62
CA ARG A 259 -17.00 7.61 25.38
C ARG A 259 -15.73 8.43 25.65
N PRO A 260 -14.73 8.37 24.75
CA PRO A 260 -13.53 9.20 24.86
C PRO A 260 -13.88 10.70 24.86
N ARG A 261 -13.07 11.49 25.56
CA ARG A 261 -13.19 12.96 25.55
C ARG A 261 -12.97 13.54 24.16
N GLN A 262 -12.01 12.93 23.41
CA GLN A 262 -11.70 13.31 22.05
C GLN A 262 -11.18 12.09 21.28
N VAL A 263 -11.61 11.98 20.02
CA VAL A 263 -11.08 11.05 19.02
C VAL A 263 -10.32 11.87 17.98
N PHE A 264 -9.03 11.60 17.83
CA PHE A 264 -8.19 12.17 16.77
C PHE A 264 -8.16 11.18 15.60
N VAL A 265 -8.61 11.63 14.44
CA VAL A 265 -8.64 10.83 13.23
C VAL A 265 -7.37 11.11 12.43
N VAL A 266 -6.52 10.10 12.31
CA VAL A 266 -5.20 10.18 11.68
C VAL A 266 -5.02 9.06 10.66
N HIS A 267 -3.85 8.94 10.06
CA HIS A 267 -3.47 7.83 9.17
C HIS A 267 -4.52 7.51 8.10
N GLY A 268 -4.57 8.33 7.07
CA GLY A 268 -5.44 8.21 5.90
C GLY A 268 -5.22 9.38 4.95
N ASP A 269 -5.82 9.30 3.77
CA ASP A 269 -5.87 10.44 2.87
C ASP A 269 -6.63 11.59 3.55
N GLN A 270 -6.20 12.84 3.34
CA GLN A 270 -6.73 14.00 4.03
C GLN A 270 -8.25 14.13 3.92
N GLU A 271 -8.81 13.92 2.74
CA GLU A 271 -10.25 13.97 2.52
C GLU A 271 -10.97 12.86 3.29
N VAL A 272 -10.37 11.67 3.36
CA VAL A 272 -10.91 10.52 4.08
C VAL A 272 -10.91 10.76 5.59
N THR A 273 -9.82 11.33 6.15
CA THR A 273 -9.75 11.66 7.59
C THR A 273 -10.87 12.63 8.00
N GLU A 274 -11.12 13.65 7.18
CA GLU A 274 -12.22 14.61 7.45
C GLU A 274 -13.61 13.96 7.33
N VAL A 275 -13.83 13.14 6.31
CA VAL A 275 -15.10 12.41 6.13
C VAL A 275 -15.35 11.50 7.34
N TYR A 276 -14.34 10.76 7.78
CA TYR A 276 -14.49 9.87 8.92
C TYR A 276 -14.67 10.63 10.24
N ALA A 277 -13.96 11.75 10.46
CA ALA A 277 -14.19 12.62 11.62
C ALA A 277 -15.61 13.18 11.65
N ASN A 278 -16.17 13.55 10.49
CA ASN A 278 -17.58 13.98 10.39
C ASN A 278 -18.54 12.84 10.74
N THR A 279 -18.30 11.64 10.22
CA THR A 279 -19.11 10.46 10.54
C THR A 279 -19.13 10.18 12.05
N LEU A 280 -17.98 10.29 12.73
CA LEU A 280 -17.91 10.15 14.18
C LEU A 280 -18.69 11.24 14.92
N ARG A 281 -18.63 12.50 14.46
CA ARG A 281 -19.39 13.62 15.03
C ARG A 281 -20.90 13.40 14.88
N GLU A 282 -21.38 12.91 13.75
CA GLU A 282 -22.78 12.54 13.52
C GLU A 282 -23.26 11.45 14.47
N LYS A 283 -22.36 10.54 14.89
CA LYS A 283 -22.60 9.53 15.93
C LYS A 283 -22.53 10.08 17.36
N GLY A 284 -22.30 11.39 17.52
CA GLY A 284 -22.23 12.08 18.83
C GLY A 284 -20.90 11.86 19.57
N LEU A 285 -19.83 11.57 18.87
CA LEU A 285 -18.47 11.54 19.41
C LEU A 285 -17.78 12.89 19.17
N ALA A 286 -16.97 13.32 20.13
CA ALA A 286 -16.06 14.43 19.90
C ALA A 286 -14.91 13.92 19.02
N ALA A 287 -14.89 14.29 17.74
CA ALA A 287 -13.89 13.82 16.79
C ALA A 287 -13.26 14.98 16.00
N HIS A 288 -11.98 14.84 15.73
CA HIS A 288 -11.16 15.86 15.08
C HIS A 288 -10.09 15.22 14.19
N ALA A 289 -9.94 15.73 12.96
CA ALA A 289 -8.84 15.41 12.07
C ALA A 289 -7.76 16.49 12.24
N PRO A 290 -6.63 16.19 12.93
CA PRO A 290 -5.63 17.20 13.25
C PRO A 290 -4.83 17.60 12.01
N ASN A 291 -4.46 18.90 11.96
CA ASN A 291 -3.54 19.41 10.98
C ASN A 291 -2.08 19.00 11.32
N TYR A 292 -1.18 19.16 10.35
CA TYR A 292 0.25 18.97 10.58
C TYR A 292 0.76 19.96 11.64
N GLU A 293 1.57 19.49 12.58
CA GLU A 293 2.09 20.29 13.72
C GLU A 293 1.01 20.89 14.64
N GLU A 294 -0.19 20.35 14.66
CA GLU A 294 -1.20 20.73 15.64
C GLU A 294 -0.79 20.31 17.06
N VAL A 295 -1.00 21.18 18.03
CA VAL A 295 -0.68 20.92 19.45
C VAL A 295 -1.95 20.93 20.25
N TYR A 296 -2.18 19.87 21.01
CA TYR A 296 -3.37 19.68 21.84
C TYR A 296 -2.99 19.36 23.30
N ASP A 297 -3.61 20.09 24.25
CA ASP A 297 -3.45 19.81 25.67
C ASP A 297 -4.45 18.75 26.12
N LEU A 298 -3.94 17.58 26.48
CA LEU A 298 -4.74 16.43 26.92
C LEU A 298 -5.25 16.59 28.37
N LEU A 299 -4.65 17.45 29.21
CA LEU A 299 -5.11 17.68 30.57
C LEU A 299 -6.35 18.57 30.53
N ASP A 300 -6.26 19.69 29.84
CA ASP A 300 -7.32 20.69 29.75
C ASP A 300 -8.30 20.43 28.59
N ASN A 301 -8.02 19.45 27.76
CA ASN A 301 -8.81 19.09 26.57
C ASN A 301 -8.98 20.29 25.63
N GLN A 302 -7.86 20.94 25.30
CA GLN A 302 -7.85 22.19 24.53
C GLN A 302 -6.79 22.18 23.43
N MET A 303 -7.14 22.68 22.25
CA MET A 303 -6.20 22.95 21.18
C MET A 303 -5.34 24.18 21.58
N LEU A 304 -4.02 24.01 21.60
CA LEU A 304 -3.06 25.08 21.88
C LEU A 304 -2.56 25.75 20.59
N SER A 305 -2.40 24.98 19.51
CA SER A 305 -1.99 25.48 18.20
C SER A 305 -2.76 24.73 17.12
N PRO A 306 -3.34 25.42 16.14
CA PRO A 306 -4.09 24.79 15.06
C PRO A 306 -3.20 24.11 14.00
N GLY A 307 -1.86 24.13 14.17
CA GLY A 307 -0.93 23.57 13.20
C GLY A 307 -0.93 24.31 11.86
N LEU A 308 -0.36 23.66 10.86
CA LEU A 308 -0.28 24.14 9.50
C LEU A 308 -1.48 23.58 8.70
N PRO A 309 -2.29 24.44 8.08
CA PRO A 309 -3.37 23.95 7.22
C PRO A 309 -2.74 23.11 6.09
N PRO A 310 -3.47 22.09 5.63
CA PRO A 310 -3.00 21.27 4.52
C PRO A 310 -2.72 22.13 3.29
N GLU A 311 -1.60 21.87 2.63
CA GLU A 311 -1.34 22.47 1.33
C GLU A 311 -2.49 22.08 0.38
N LYS A 312 -3.21 23.10 -0.11
CA LYS A 312 -4.19 22.84 -1.16
C LYS A 312 -3.44 22.22 -2.32
N LYS A 313 -3.74 20.94 -2.63
CA LYS A 313 -3.33 20.38 -3.92
C LYS A 313 -3.74 21.41 -4.97
N PRO A 314 -2.84 21.89 -5.85
CA PRO A 314 -3.26 22.76 -6.92
C PRO A 314 -4.43 22.04 -7.63
N GLU A 315 -5.58 22.70 -7.69
CA GLU A 315 -6.69 22.19 -8.50
C GLU A 315 -6.10 21.87 -9.87
N PRO A 316 -6.40 20.70 -10.45
CA PRO A 316 -5.95 20.40 -11.79
C PRO A 316 -6.41 21.57 -12.65
N ALA A 317 -5.47 22.38 -13.11
CA ALA A 317 -5.77 23.56 -13.86
C ALA A 317 -6.68 23.14 -15.02
N SER A 318 -7.90 23.62 -14.99
CA SER A 318 -8.88 23.40 -16.05
C SER A 318 -8.27 23.99 -17.32
N GLY A 319 -7.64 23.14 -18.16
CA GLY A 319 -7.26 23.59 -19.48
C GLY A 319 -5.91 23.18 -20.06
N GLY A 320 -5.13 22.28 -19.48
CA GLY A 320 -3.88 21.84 -20.11
C GLY A 320 -3.78 20.32 -20.24
N SER A 321 -3.36 19.84 -21.43
CA SER A 321 -2.99 18.43 -21.59
C SER A 321 -1.84 18.08 -20.61
N PRO A 322 -1.65 16.80 -20.23
CA PRO A 322 -0.50 16.37 -19.41
C PRO A 322 0.86 16.82 -20.00
N ALA A 323 0.93 16.99 -21.31
CA ALA A 323 2.11 17.55 -21.98
C ALA A 323 2.29 19.05 -21.70
N TYR A 324 1.20 19.82 -21.59
CA TYR A 324 1.25 21.23 -21.25
C TYR A 324 1.67 21.45 -19.79
N GLN A 325 1.10 20.69 -18.87
CA GLN A 325 1.52 20.73 -17.43
C GLN A 325 3.00 20.43 -17.28
N ARG A 326 3.51 19.41 -17.99
CA ARG A 326 4.94 19.10 -18.00
C ARG A 326 5.79 20.22 -18.56
N LEU A 327 5.28 20.96 -19.56
CA LEU A 327 5.96 22.12 -20.13
C LEU A 327 6.02 23.28 -19.14
N GLU A 328 4.92 23.55 -18.41
CA GLU A 328 4.89 24.56 -17.34
C GLU A 328 5.87 24.23 -16.20
N ASP A 329 5.96 22.95 -15.78
CA ASP A 329 6.90 22.51 -14.75
C ASP A 329 8.35 22.73 -15.19
N VAL A 330 8.66 22.39 -16.43
CA VAL A 330 10.00 22.64 -17.01
C VAL A 330 10.27 24.13 -17.10
N GLY A 331 9.26 24.95 -17.43
CA GLY A 331 9.36 26.41 -17.45
C GLY A 331 9.68 27.00 -16.06
N ARG A 332 8.99 26.56 -15.01
CA ARG A 332 9.28 26.96 -13.62
C ARG A 332 10.70 26.62 -13.23
N ARG A 333 11.14 25.39 -13.49
CA ARG A 333 12.51 24.95 -13.21
C ARG A 333 13.56 25.74 -13.99
N LEU A 334 13.26 26.17 -15.21
CA LEU A 334 14.14 27.05 -15.99
C LEU A 334 14.30 28.39 -15.31
N MET A 335 13.24 28.98 -14.76
CA MET A 335 13.34 30.25 -14.01
C MET A 335 14.20 30.14 -12.76
N GLU A 336 14.13 28.98 -12.04
CA GLU A 336 15.03 28.69 -10.90
C GLU A 336 16.50 28.63 -11.35
N VAL A 337 16.78 27.96 -12.48
CA VAL A 337 18.13 27.86 -13.05
C VAL A 337 18.66 29.25 -13.44
N ILE A 338 17.84 30.12 -14.05
CA ILE A 338 18.20 31.51 -14.38
C ILE A 338 18.54 32.26 -13.11
N ALA A 339 17.71 32.18 -12.07
CA ALA A 339 17.93 32.85 -10.80
C ALA A 339 19.23 32.38 -10.12
N HIS A 340 19.50 31.08 -10.14
CA HIS A 340 20.72 30.49 -9.57
C HIS A 340 21.99 30.96 -10.28
N ASN A 341 21.93 31.25 -11.57
CA ASN A 341 23.08 31.71 -12.38
C ASN A 341 23.26 33.22 -12.37
N LYS A 342 22.56 33.98 -11.52
CA LYS A 342 22.63 35.46 -11.45
C LYS A 342 24.05 36.01 -11.27
N GLY A 343 24.97 35.24 -10.69
CA GLY A 343 26.38 35.59 -10.50
C GLY A 343 27.35 35.04 -11.56
N GLY A 344 26.83 34.41 -12.62
CA GLY A 344 27.66 33.83 -13.68
C GLY A 344 28.43 34.85 -14.52
N THR A 345 29.43 34.38 -15.29
CA THR A 345 30.20 35.28 -16.17
C THR A 345 29.32 35.83 -17.29
N ASN A 346 29.55 37.07 -17.73
CA ASN A 346 28.80 37.68 -18.83
C ASN A 346 28.82 36.82 -20.11
N LYS A 347 29.90 36.11 -20.36
CA LYS A 347 30.05 35.23 -21.53
C LYS A 347 29.13 34.00 -21.43
N ASP A 348 29.05 33.38 -20.25
CA ASP A 348 28.21 32.18 -20.03
C ASP A 348 26.75 32.56 -20.00
N LEU A 349 26.40 33.67 -19.35
CA LEU A 349 25.03 34.20 -19.34
C LEU A 349 24.55 34.58 -20.75
N GLY A 350 25.41 35.21 -21.55
CA GLY A 350 25.12 35.56 -22.95
C GLY A 350 24.84 34.31 -23.79
N ARG A 351 25.68 33.28 -23.66
CA ARG A 351 25.51 32.02 -24.39
C ARG A 351 24.21 31.27 -23.96
N PHE A 352 23.88 31.28 -22.67
CA PHE A 352 22.64 30.70 -22.16
C PHE A 352 21.42 31.48 -22.69
N ALA A 353 21.46 32.81 -22.69
CA ALA A 353 20.39 33.65 -23.24
C ALA A 353 20.16 33.38 -24.73
N ASP A 354 21.23 33.20 -25.52
CA ASP A 354 21.12 32.91 -26.96
C ASP A 354 20.50 31.54 -27.21
N GLN A 355 20.81 30.53 -26.39
CA GLN A 355 20.19 29.21 -26.46
C GLN A 355 18.69 29.27 -26.15
N LEU A 356 18.28 30.04 -25.14
CA LEU A 356 16.87 30.22 -24.79
C LEU A 356 16.13 30.98 -25.90
N ARG A 357 16.74 32.01 -26.48
CA ARG A 357 16.17 32.77 -27.60
C ARG A 357 15.91 31.86 -28.81
N ALA A 358 16.89 31.06 -29.21
CA ALA A 358 16.72 30.08 -30.28
C ALA A 358 15.62 29.05 -30.02
N LEU A 359 15.43 28.64 -28.76
CA LEU A 359 14.35 27.77 -28.36
C LEU A 359 12.98 28.46 -28.49
N ILE A 360 12.86 29.68 -28.01
CA ILE A 360 11.64 30.52 -28.09
C ILE A 360 11.26 30.71 -29.57
N GLU A 361 12.17 31.17 -30.42
CA GLU A 361 11.94 31.40 -31.85
C GLU A 361 11.46 30.14 -32.60
N LYS A 362 11.90 28.98 -32.15
CA LYS A 362 11.48 27.70 -32.72
C LYS A 362 10.02 27.32 -32.39
N TRP A 363 9.52 27.75 -31.23
CA TRP A 363 8.22 27.32 -30.70
C TRP A 363 7.18 28.43 -30.60
N ASP A 364 7.58 29.70 -30.78
CA ASP A 364 6.68 30.85 -30.88
C ASP A 364 6.08 30.90 -32.29
N ARG A 365 4.89 30.25 -32.45
CA ARG A 365 4.18 30.08 -33.69
C ARG A 365 2.83 30.79 -33.65
#